data_933884f8060f083e33f9cb7ed893b2ff
#
_entry.id   933884f8060f083e33f9cb7ed893b2ff
#
_cell.length_a   1.000
_cell.length_b   1.000
_cell.length_c   1.000
_cell.angle_alpha   90.00
_cell.angle_beta   90.00
_cell.angle_gamma   90.00
#
_symmetry.space_group_name_H-M   'P 1'
#
loop_
_entity.id
_entity.type
_entity.pdbx_description
1 polymer ?
#
loop_
_entity_poly.entity_id
_entity_poly.type
_entity_poly.pdbx_seq_one_letter_code
_entity_poly.pdbx_strand_id
1 'polypeptide(L)'
;MDYCVDVAGEYQKIKSKFLRYSLIFSLVLTIVLLADVLLGALTNFENYKVPLIIAIVITILFSWFAIFFFINIYIDVNARYRYFKSYDSGLKAVEEVEVLKKGAELTRVNGLYVYPLYIRSFAGLTSQDKIIYFLDSDLSYEAGDKLTITTYQRILMKAEKHS
;
A
#
# COMPACT_ATOMS: atom_id res chain seq x y z
N MET A 1 -9.96 -7.77 -24.83
CA MET A 1 -8.94 -6.80 -24.38
C MET A 1 -8.27 -7.39 -23.16
N ASP A 2 -6.95 -7.53 -23.17
CA ASP A 2 -6.27 -8.22 -22.10
C ASP A 2 -5.98 -7.25 -20.96
N TYR A 3 -6.21 -7.69 -19.72
CA TYR A 3 -5.87 -6.93 -18.54
C TYR A 3 -4.45 -7.30 -18.09
N CYS A 4 -3.62 -6.31 -17.88
CA CYS A 4 -2.26 -6.51 -17.38
C CYS A 4 -1.85 -5.33 -16.48
N VAL A 5 -1.47 -5.64 -15.25
CA VAL A 5 -0.94 -4.63 -14.33
C VAL A 5 0.52 -4.35 -14.68
N ASP A 6 0.86 -3.09 -14.93
CA ASP A 6 2.26 -2.67 -15.05
C ASP A 6 2.94 -2.66 -13.68
N VAL A 7 3.37 -3.85 -13.25
CA VAL A 7 4.02 -4.05 -11.93
C VAL A 7 5.28 -3.21 -11.79
N ALA A 8 6.08 -3.11 -12.87
CA ALA A 8 7.33 -2.35 -12.84
C ALA A 8 7.07 -0.85 -12.65
N GLY A 9 6.11 -0.30 -13.41
CA GLY A 9 5.70 1.10 -13.28
C GLY A 9 5.10 1.41 -11.93
N GLU A 10 4.20 0.55 -11.40
CA GLU A 10 3.62 0.72 -10.08
C GLU A 10 4.67 0.61 -8.96
N TYR A 11 5.59 -0.34 -9.05
CA TYR A 11 6.71 -0.45 -8.11
C TYR A 11 7.55 0.82 -8.08
N GLN A 12 7.92 1.37 -9.24
CA GLN A 12 8.74 2.59 -9.32
C GLN A 12 8.00 3.81 -8.73
N LYS A 13 6.72 3.98 -9.04
CA LYS A 13 5.88 5.05 -8.46
C LYS A 13 5.83 4.97 -6.93
N ILE A 14 5.59 3.77 -6.39
CA ILE A 14 5.48 3.56 -4.95
C ILE A 14 6.83 3.70 -4.27
N LYS A 15 7.91 3.19 -4.86
CA LYS A 15 9.28 3.35 -4.36
C LYS A 15 9.65 4.83 -4.25
N SER A 16 9.34 5.63 -5.26
CA SER A 16 9.57 7.07 -5.23
C SER A 16 8.79 7.76 -4.12
N LYS A 17 7.49 7.42 -3.96
CA LYS A 17 6.67 7.93 -2.85
C LYS A 17 7.22 7.52 -1.48
N PHE A 18 7.58 6.26 -1.32
CA PHE A 18 8.14 5.74 -0.08
C PHE A 18 9.42 6.47 0.32
N LEU A 19 10.37 6.64 -0.63
CA LEU A 19 11.62 7.37 -0.39
C LEU A 19 11.35 8.84 -0.04
N ARG A 20 10.44 9.51 -0.75
CA ARG A 20 10.07 10.90 -0.46
C ARG A 20 9.50 11.07 0.94
N TYR A 21 8.56 10.22 1.35
CA TYR A 21 7.97 10.30 2.68
C TYR A 21 8.98 9.96 3.79
N SER A 22 9.84 8.97 3.57
CA SER A 22 10.92 8.65 4.51
C SER A 22 11.90 9.82 4.66
N LEU A 23 12.24 10.49 3.57
CA LEU A 23 13.13 11.65 3.59
C LEU A 23 12.50 12.85 4.30
N ILE A 24 11.22 13.14 4.04
CA ILE A 24 10.49 14.22 4.73
C ILE A 24 10.44 13.95 6.24
N PHE A 25 10.10 12.73 6.64
CA PHE A 25 10.05 12.36 8.05
C PHE A 25 11.42 12.49 8.72
N SER A 26 12.49 11.99 8.08
CA SER A 26 13.86 12.10 8.58
C SER A 26 14.30 13.56 8.72
N LEU A 27 13.95 14.42 7.76
CA LEU A 27 14.26 15.85 7.81
C LEU A 27 13.57 16.52 9.01
N VAL A 28 12.27 16.29 9.18
CA VAL A 28 11.51 16.86 10.30
C VAL A 28 12.07 16.38 11.64
N LEU A 29 12.36 15.09 11.76
CA LEU A 29 13.00 14.52 12.96
C LEU A 29 14.33 15.19 13.28
N THR A 30 15.16 15.38 12.26
CA THR A 30 16.47 16.05 12.42
C THR A 30 16.31 17.48 12.90
N ILE A 31 15.36 18.24 12.34
CA ILE A 31 15.07 19.61 12.77
C ILE A 31 14.63 19.67 14.22
N VAL A 32 13.74 18.75 14.65
CA VAL A 32 13.28 18.68 16.03
C VAL A 32 14.43 18.38 17.00
N LEU A 33 15.26 17.39 16.67
CA LEU A 33 16.42 17.03 17.48
C LEU A 33 17.43 18.19 17.60
N LEU A 34 17.69 18.90 16.50
CA LEU A 34 18.55 20.08 16.53
C LEU A 34 17.96 21.21 17.39
N ALA A 35 16.65 21.43 17.30
CA ALA A 35 15.97 22.43 18.14
C ALA A 35 16.09 22.09 19.62
N ASP A 36 15.87 20.81 19.99
CA ASP A 36 15.98 20.36 21.38
C ASP A 36 17.43 20.50 21.91
N VAL A 37 18.44 20.18 21.10
CA VAL A 37 19.85 20.36 21.46
C VAL A 37 20.19 21.85 21.64
N LEU A 38 19.73 22.71 20.74
CA LEU A 38 19.96 24.16 20.86
C LEU A 38 19.27 24.76 22.08
N LEU A 39 18.04 24.37 22.37
CA LEU A 39 17.31 24.78 23.56
C LEU A 39 18.06 24.31 24.83
N GLY A 40 18.58 23.07 24.84
CA GLY A 40 19.40 22.55 25.92
C GLY A 40 20.70 23.36 26.13
N ALA A 41 21.35 23.76 25.04
CA ALA A 41 22.56 24.57 25.11
C ALA A 41 22.31 26.01 25.61
N LEU A 42 21.11 26.54 25.42
CA LEU A 42 20.71 27.86 25.89
C LEU A 42 20.22 27.87 27.35
N THR A 43 20.10 26.70 28.00
CA THR A 43 19.66 26.59 29.38
C THR A 43 20.78 26.99 30.35
N ASN A 44 20.55 28.03 31.16
CA ASN A 44 21.38 28.42 32.32
C ASN A 44 20.58 28.18 33.60
N PHE A 45 21.27 28.01 34.74
CA PHE A 45 20.65 27.76 36.03
C PHE A 45 19.55 28.79 36.41
N GLU A 46 19.67 30.02 35.94
CA GLU A 46 18.70 31.08 36.19
C GLU A 46 17.50 31.08 35.24
N ASN A 47 17.63 30.50 34.06
CA ASN A 47 16.64 30.63 32.94
C ASN A 47 16.19 29.32 32.33
N TYR A 48 16.32 28.20 33.03
CA TYR A 48 16.05 26.86 32.46
C TYR A 48 14.57 26.58 32.17
N LYS A 49 13.65 27.27 32.86
CA LYS A 49 12.20 26.97 32.77
C LYS A 49 11.63 27.22 31.36
N VAL A 50 11.97 28.34 30.76
CA VAL A 50 11.39 28.72 29.45
C VAL A 50 11.87 27.81 28.32
N PRO A 51 13.18 27.57 28.12
CA PRO A 51 13.64 26.60 27.11
C PRO A 51 13.08 25.18 27.33
N LEU A 52 12.98 24.73 28.58
CA LEU A 52 12.43 23.42 28.89
C LEU A 52 10.96 23.28 28.50
N ILE A 53 10.14 24.30 28.78
CA ILE A 53 8.72 24.30 28.38
C ILE A 53 8.61 24.26 26.85
N ILE A 54 9.42 25.05 26.14
CA ILE A 54 9.41 25.08 24.68
C ILE A 54 9.81 23.71 24.12
N ALA A 55 10.87 23.07 24.62
CA ALA A 55 11.28 21.72 24.21
C ALA A 55 10.16 20.68 24.42
N ILE A 56 9.50 20.70 25.57
CA ILE A 56 8.37 19.80 25.85
C ILE A 56 7.24 20.01 24.83
N VAL A 57 6.88 21.25 24.54
CA VAL A 57 5.82 21.56 23.57
C VAL A 57 6.20 21.06 22.17
N ILE A 58 7.42 21.31 21.72
CA ILE A 58 7.93 20.83 20.43
C ILE A 58 7.87 19.30 20.35
N THR A 59 8.34 18.62 21.39
CA THR A 59 8.35 17.15 21.45
C THR A 59 6.92 16.58 21.44
N ILE A 60 5.97 17.19 22.14
CA ILE A 60 4.57 16.78 22.10
C ILE A 60 3.98 16.95 20.69
N LEU A 61 4.17 18.10 20.08
CA LEU A 61 3.68 18.38 18.71
C LEU A 61 4.29 17.41 17.68
N PHE A 62 5.58 17.13 17.80
CA PHE A 62 6.25 16.16 16.94
C PHE A 62 5.70 14.74 17.17
N SER A 63 5.42 14.34 18.40
CA SER A 63 4.86 13.03 18.69
C SER A 63 3.48 12.85 18.05
N TRP A 64 2.61 13.86 18.10
CA TRP A 64 1.33 13.86 17.39
C TRP A 64 1.51 13.76 15.86
N PHE A 65 2.43 14.55 15.31
CA PHE A 65 2.77 14.48 13.89
C PHE A 65 3.27 13.09 13.51
N ALA A 66 4.18 12.49 14.29
CA ALA A 66 4.72 11.16 14.03
C ALA A 66 3.62 10.09 14.03
N ILE A 67 2.74 10.08 15.04
CA ILE A 67 1.61 9.15 15.11
C ILE A 67 0.71 9.29 13.88
N PHE A 68 0.32 10.52 13.55
CA PHE A 68 -0.52 10.79 12.38
C PHE A 68 0.15 10.33 11.08
N PHE A 69 1.45 10.65 10.90
CA PHE A 69 2.23 10.29 9.73
C PHE A 69 2.32 8.76 9.56
N PHE A 70 2.65 8.04 10.64
CA PHE A 70 2.77 6.59 10.58
C PHE A 70 1.45 5.92 10.27
N ILE A 71 0.37 6.29 10.94
CA ILE A 71 -0.95 5.65 10.78
C ILE A 71 -1.55 5.93 9.40
N ASN A 72 -1.55 7.19 8.95
CA ASN A 72 -2.31 7.59 7.77
C ASN A 72 -1.51 7.53 6.46
N ILE A 73 -0.18 7.58 6.53
CA ILE A 73 0.65 7.70 5.33
C ILE A 73 1.62 6.52 5.21
N TYR A 74 2.46 6.31 6.23
CA TYR A 74 3.58 5.39 6.12
C TYR A 74 3.15 3.93 6.02
N ILE A 75 2.18 3.50 6.82
CA ILE A 75 1.71 2.11 6.85
C ILE A 75 1.17 1.71 5.47
N ASP A 76 0.36 2.56 4.83
CA ASP A 76 -0.23 2.26 3.53
C ASP A 76 0.81 2.20 2.41
N VAL A 77 1.70 3.18 2.37
CA VAL A 77 2.76 3.24 1.34
C VAL A 77 3.74 2.07 1.51
N ASN A 78 4.12 1.75 2.76
CA ASN A 78 5.00 0.64 3.05
C ASN A 78 4.37 -0.72 2.71
N ALA A 79 3.08 -0.91 2.99
CA ALA A 79 2.36 -2.14 2.64
C ALA A 79 2.34 -2.36 1.11
N ARG A 80 2.02 -1.31 0.34
CA ARG A 80 2.06 -1.32 -1.13
C ARG A 80 3.47 -1.59 -1.65
N TYR A 81 4.47 -0.91 -1.10
CA TYR A 81 5.87 -1.10 -1.48
C TYR A 81 6.32 -2.55 -1.27
N ARG A 82 6.01 -3.13 -0.11
CA ARG A 82 6.34 -4.53 0.20
C ARG A 82 5.64 -5.51 -0.73
N TYR A 83 4.37 -5.26 -1.04
CA TYR A 83 3.59 -6.10 -1.96
C TYR A 83 4.24 -6.17 -3.35
N PHE A 84 4.49 -5.03 -3.97
CA PHE A 84 5.09 -5.00 -5.31
C PHE A 84 6.55 -5.45 -5.33
N LYS A 85 7.30 -5.20 -4.25
CA LYS A 85 8.68 -5.70 -4.11
C LYS A 85 8.73 -7.23 -4.05
N SER A 86 7.75 -7.87 -3.43
CA SER A 86 7.71 -9.33 -3.29
C SER A 86 7.09 -10.05 -4.50
N TYR A 87 6.57 -9.31 -5.47
CA TYR A 87 5.90 -9.90 -6.64
C TYR A 87 6.82 -10.79 -7.47
N ASP A 88 8.07 -10.38 -7.70
CA ASP A 88 8.99 -11.13 -8.58
C ASP A 88 9.41 -12.47 -7.97
N SER A 89 9.56 -12.53 -6.64
CA SER A 89 9.93 -13.74 -5.90
C SER A 89 8.75 -14.56 -5.40
N GLY A 90 7.51 -14.04 -5.52
CA GLY A 90 6.32 -14.68 -4.99
C GLY A 90 5.71 -15.72 -5.91
N LEU A 91 5.01 -16.68 -5.31
CA LEU A 91 4.27 -17.70 -6.06
C LEU A 91 3.08 -17.07 -6.77
N LYS A 92 3.02 -17.26 -8.09
CA LYS A 92 1.92 -16.82 -8.95
C LYS A 92 1.05 -18.03 -9.26
N ALA A 93 -0.26 -17.88 -9.13
CA ALA A 93 -1.22 -18.90 -9.54
C ALA A 93 -1.77 -18.54 -10.92
N VAL A 94 -1.76 -19.51 -11.84
CA VAL A 94 -2.39 -19.40 -13.15
C VAL A 94 -3.56 -20.37 -13.18
N GLU A 95 -4.75 -19.86 -13.47
CA GLU A 95 -5.99 -20.64 -13.42
C GLU A 95 -6.90 -20.23 -14.58
N GLU A 96 -7.68 -21.21 -15.09
CA GLU A 96 -8.81 -20.95 -15.98
C GLU A 96 -10.06 -20.70 -15.12
N VAL A 97 -10.75 -19.61 -15.41
CA VAL A 97 -11.89 -19.17 -14.63
C VAL A 97 -13.01 -18.62 -15.49
N GLU A 98 -14.21 -18.66 -14.92
CA GLU A 98 -15.39 -17.96 -15.44
C GLU A 98 -15.73 -16.80 -14.49
N VAL A 99 -15.98 -15.63 -15.03
CA VAL A 99 -16.41 -14.46 -14.25
C VAL A 99 -17.87 -14.64 -13.84
N LEU A 100 -18.15 -14.61 -12.57
CA LEU A 100 -19.53 -14.70 -12.06
C LEU A 100 -20.14 -13.31 -11.83
N LYS A 101 -19.37 -12.43 -11.16
CA LYS A 101 -19.85 -11.08 -10.79
C LYS A 101 -18.68 -10.19 -10.43
N LYS A 102 -18.79 -8.91 -10.79
CA LYS A 102 -17.91 -7.84 -10.26
C LYS A 102 -18.55 -7.20 -9.03
N GLY A 103 -17.76 -6.98 -7.98
CA GLY A 103 -18.18 -6.17 -6.85
C GLY A 103 -17.82 -4.70 -7.10
N ALA A 104 -18.70 -3.81 -6.63
CA ALA A 104 -18.52 -2.37 -6.75
C ALA A 104 -17.84 -1.75 -5.52
N GLU A 105 -17.76 -2.48 -4.41
CA GLU A 105 -17.24 -1.97 -3.15
C GLU A 105 -15.72 -2.06 -3.09
N LEU A 106 -15.08 -0.93 -2.79
CA LEU A 106 -13.64 -0.86 -2.61
C LEU A 106 -13.26 -1.51 -1.28
N THR A 107 -12.43 -2.53 -1.33
CA THR A 107 -11.97 -3.28 -0.17
C THR A 107 -10.46 -3.16 -0.02
N ARG A 108 -9.96 -3.22 1.21
CA ARG A 108 -8.51 -3.17 1.47
C ARG A 108 -7.95 -4.59 1.69
N VAL A 109 -7.08 -5.01 0.77
CA VAL A 109 -6.40 -6.32 0.83
C VAL A 109 -4.90 -6.12 0.66
N ASN A 110 -4.10 -6.66 1.59
CA ASN A 110 -2.63 -6.53 1.59
C ASN A 110 -2.13 -5.07 1.50
N GLY A 111 -2.89 -4.11 2.05
CA GLY A 111 -2.57 -2.68 1.98
C GLY A 111 -2.90 -2.00 0.66
N LEU A 112 -3.50 -2.73 -0.28
CA LEU A 112 -3.98 -2.20 -1.55
C LEU A 112 -5.50 -1.99 -1.48
N TYR A 113 -5.98 -0.94 -2.13
CA TYR A 113 -7.40 -0.74 -2.37
C TYR A 113 -7.77 -1.45 -3.67
N VAL A 114 -8.70 -2.39 -3.58
CA VAL A 114 -9.03 -3.35 -4.63
C VAL A 114 -10.54 -3.60 -4.69
N TYR A 115 -11.02 -4.02 -5.84
CA TYR A 115 -12.40 -4.41 -6.04
C TYR A 115 -12.51 -5.94 -6.04
N PRO A 116 -13.55 -6.54 -5.42
CA PRO A 116 -13.74 -7.97 -5.46
C PRO A 116 -14.27 -8.43 -6.82
N LEU A 117 -13.71 -9.54 -7.31
CA LEU A 117 -14.17 -10.26 -8.50
C LEU A 117 -14.53 -11.68 -8.09
N TYR A 118 -15.79 -12.04 -8.26
CA TYR A 118 -16.30 -13.38 -8.00
C TYR A 118 -16.08 -14.23 -9.24
N ILE A 119 -15.38 -15.34 -9.09
CA ILE A 119 -15.01 -16.23 -10.18
C ILE A 119 -15.33 -17.66 -9.83
N ARG A 120 -15.56 -18.47 -10.85
CA ARG A 120 -15.58 -19.93 -10.77
C ARG A 120 -14.30 -20.47 -11.37
N SER A 121 -13.47 -21.10 -10.56
CA SER A 121 -12.23 -21.73 -10.98
C SER A 121 -12.49 -23.16 -11.42
N PHE A 122 -11.86 -23.54 -12.53
CA PHE A 122 -11.89 -24.91 -13.08
C PHE A 122 -10.60 -25.69 -12.75
N ALA A 123 -9.76 -25.19 -11.85
CA ALA A 123 -8.54 -25.86 -11.41
C ALA A 123 -8.89 -27.06 -10.54
N GLY A 124 -8.80 -28.28 -11.11
CA GLY A 124 -9.07 -29.54 -10.40
C GLY A 124 -10.29 -30.31 -10.89
N LEU A 125 -10.70 -31.33 -10.15
CA LEU A 125 -11.82 -32.21 -10.49
C LEU A 125 -13.20 -31.59 -10.24
N THR A 126 -13.27 -30.50 -9.47
CA THR A 126 -14.51 -29.80 -9.12
C THR A 126 -14.35 -28.30 -9.29
N SER A 127 -15.38 -27.68 -9.89
CA SER A 127 -15.42 -26.22 -9.97
C SER A 127 -15.61 -25.62 -8.56
N GLN A 128 -14.85 -24.57 -8.25
CA GLN A 128 -14.95 -23.87 -6.98
C GLN A 128 -15.16 -22.37 -7.20
N ASP A 129 -16.16 -21.83 -6.50
CA ASP A 129 -16.38 -20.39 -6.47
C ASP A 129 -15.36 -19.74 -5.52
N LYS A 130 -14.64 -18.72 -6.02
CA LYS A 130 -13.58 -17.99 -5.30
C LYS A 130 -13.78 -16.50 -5.45
N ILE A 131 -13.19 -15.75 -4.51
CA ILE A 131 -13.09 -14.30 -4.61
C ILE A 131 -11.62 -13.95 -4.86
N ILE A 132 -11.38 -13.24 -5.93
CA ILE A 132 -10.11 -12.57 -6.23
C ILE A 132 -10.35 -11.06 -6.27
N TYR A 133 -9.28 -10.30 -6.35
CA TYR A 133 -9.36 -8.85 -6.30
C TYR A 133 -8.64 -8.24 -7.49
N PHE A 134 -9.06 -7.05 -7.94
CA PHE A 134 -8.42 -6.32 -9.03
C PHE A 134 -8.20 -4.85 -8.65
N LEU A 135 -7.17 -4.25 -9.24
CA LEU A 135 -6.69 -2.92 -8.84
C LEU A 135 -7.43 -1.78 -9.54
N ASP A 136 -7.96 -2.03 -10.73
CA ASP A 136 -8.55 -0.99 -11.57
C ASP A 136 -10.07 -1.10 -11.61
N SER A 137 -10.79 0.02 -11.51
CA SER A 137 -12.24 0.06 -11.63
C SER A 137 -12.76 -0.33 -13.02
N ASP A 138 -11.94 -0.20 -14.06
CA ASP A 138 -12.34 -0.34 -15.46
C ASP A 138 -12.09 -1.73 -16.06
N LEU A 139 -12.23 -2.77 -15.25
CA LEU A 139 -12.15 -4.13 -15.75
C LEU A 139 -13.29 -4.40 -16.76
N SER A 140 -12.94 -4.64 -18.02
CA SER A 140 -13.88 -4.76 -19.14
C SER A 140 -14.58 -6.12 -19.28
N TYR A 141 -14.32 -7.06 -18.36
CA TYR A 141 -14.93 -8.40 -18.42
C TYR A 141 -16.33 -8.42 -17.82
N GLU A 142 -17.21 -9.24 -18.39
CA GLU A 142 -18.60 -9.41 -17.97
C GLU A 142 -18.84 -10.80 -17.36
N ALA A 143 -19.98 -10.97 -16.71
CA ALA A 143 -20.38 -12.26 -16.19
C ALA A 143 -20.55 -13.28 -17.32
N GLY A 144 -19.98 -14.47 -17.16
CA GLY A 144 -19.94 -15.54 -18.16
C GLY A 144 -18.66 -15.55 -19.02
N ASP A 145 -17.80 -14.53 -18.95
CA ASP A 145 -16.53 -14.52 -19.64
C ASP A 145 -15.57 -15.58 -19.08
N LYS A 146 -14.97 -16.37 -19.97
CA LYS A 146 -13.93 -17.35 -19.63
C LYS A 146 -12.56 -16.71 -19.84
N LEU A 147 -11.74 -16.78 -18.80
CA LEU A 147 -10.45 -16.12 -18.74
C LEU A 147 -9.38 -17.07 -18.25
N THR A 148 -8.16 -16.93 -18.79
CA THR A 148 -6.96 -17.40 -18.09
C THR A 148 -6.41 -16.24 -17.26
N ILE A 149 -6.36 -16.43 -15.97
CA ILE A 149 -5.91 -15.40 -15.04
C ILE A 149 -4.58 -15.77 -14.39
N THR A 150 -3.77 -14.75 -14.14
CA THR A 150 -2.59 -14.86 -13.27
C THR A 150 -2.83 -14.03 -12.03
N THR A 151 -2.82 -14.67 -10.86
CA THR A 151 -3.02 -13.99 -9.59
C THR A 151 -1.76 -14.05 -8.72
N TYR A 152 -1.54 -13.01 -7.93
CA TYR A 152 -0.55 -12.96 -6.87
C TYR A 152 -1.22 -12.55 -5.57
N GLN A 153 -1.15 -13.40 -4.54
CA GLN A 153 -1.82 -13.18 -3.25
C GLN A 153 -3.31 -12.81 -3.40
N ARG A 154 -4.02 -13.51 -4.31
CA ARG A 154 -5.44 -13.30 -4.67
C ARG A 154 -5.73 -11.98 -5.41
N ILE A 155 -4.72 -11.24 -5.83
CA ILE A 155 -4.90 -10.05 -6.65
C ILE A 155 -4.60 -10.41 -8.11
N LEU A 156 -5.51 -10.02 -9.01
CA LEU A 156 -5.43 -10.23 -10.43
C LEU A 156 -4.31 -9.35 -11.01
N MET A 157 -3.32 -9.98 -11.61
CA MET A 157 -2.18 -9.31 -12.23
C MET A 157 -2.28 -9.32 -13.75
N LYS A 158 -2.80 -10.42 -14.32
CA LYS A 158 -3.01 -10.57 -15.75
C LYS A 158 -4.28 -11.38 -15.99
N ALA A 159 -5.04 -11.01 -17.03
CA ALA A 159 -6.16 -11.80 -17.51
C ALA A 159 -6.20 -11.76 -19.04
N GLU A 160 -6.39 -12.92 -19.65
CA GLU A 160 -6.52 -13.13 -21.09
C GLU A 160 -7.88 -13.77 -21.36
N LYS A 161 -8.65 -13.18 -22.28
CA LYS A 161 -9.96 -13.73 -22.65
C LYS A 161 -9.79 -14.84 -23.66
N HIS A 162 -10.41 -15.99 -23.38
CA HIS A 162 -10.56 -17.04 -24.38
C HIS A 162 -11.58 -16.58 -25.42
N SER A 163 -11.15 -16.52 -26.68
CA SER A 163 -12.02 -16.25 -27.83
C SER A 163 -12.76 -17.53 -28.26
#